data_99fc945341847faebf2e7734577a8480
#
_entry.id   99fc945341847faebf2e7734577a8480
#
_cell.length_a   1.000
_cell.length_b   1.000
_cell.length_c   1.000
_cell.angle_alpha   90.00
_cell.angle_beta   90.00
_cell.angle_gamma   90.00
#
_symmetry.space_group_name_H-M   'P 1'
#
loop_
_entity.id
_entity.type
_entity.pdbx_description
1 polymer ?
#
loop_
_entity_poly.entity_id
_entity_poly.type
_entity_poly.pdbx_seq_one_letter_code
_entity_poly.pdbx_strand_id
1 'polypeptide(L)'
;MMQDVPGLKEEINNNAVYIRYSAQKSFDASLEAVHGLLTGEMDETQAYDTFRSVMNRKDPEEKAMVNFENEYSISLNDRNGRDAASSILTTIREENDAQLALAPYYYFTSSMYKGECTNSRVGMMTAKSSDTVLYFAKINGKQVYELVENYLAEADENFYVTNEYELPIASGMKMIVSQEESGFSLKDLTVNDKKIDKEKEYSILLTDTTMSVLKKINPKCEIEQLKDTTLSSAWIEAMSKGQQPSAPEDYIEVEQ
;
A
#
# COMPACT_ATOMS: atom_id res chain seq x y z
N MET A 1 -13.36 -34.58 -3.37
CA MET A 1 -14.02 -34.61 -2.05
C MET A 1 -13.35 -33.55 -1.20
N MET A 2 -13.95 -32.37 -1.06
CA MET A 2 -13.50 -31.40 -0.06
C MET A 2 -13.85 -31.95 1.31
N GLN A 3 -12.87 -32.20 2.16
CA GLN A 3 -13.10 -32.55 3.55
C GLN A 3 -13.88 -31.41 4.22
N ASP A 4 -14.95 -31.74 4.94
CA ASP A 4 -15.68 -30.78 5.75
C ASP A 4 -14.78 -30.28 6.89
N VAL A 5 -14.08 -29.17 6.64
CA VAL A 5 -13.36 -28.43 7.69
C VAL A 5 -14.39 -27.52 8.35
N PRO A 6 -14.67 -27.70 9.67
CA PRO A 6 -15.62 -26.83 10.37
C PRO A 6 -15.26 -25.37 10.23
N GLY A 7 -16.22 -24.53 9.83
CA GLY A 7 -16.02 -23.09 9.60
C GLY A 7 -15.58 -22.69 8.19
N LEU A 8 -14.91 -23.55 7.42
CA LEU A 8 -14.40 -23.20 6.09
C LEU A 8 -15.50 -22.82 5.11
N LYS A 9 -16.66 -23.50 5.20
CA LYS A 9 -17.81 -23.25 4.32
C LYS A 9 -18.49 -21.91 4.62
N GLU A 10 -18.52 -21.52 5.88
CA GLU A 10 -19.05 -20.23 6.33
C GLU A 10 -18.10 -19.09 5.93
N GLU A 11 -16.80 -19.27 6.09
CA GLU A 11 -15.77 -18.32 5.68
C GLU A 11 -15.74 -18.11 4.16
N ILE A 12 -15.84 -19.18 3.37
CA ILE A 12 -15.97 -19.11 1.90
C ILE A 12 -17.26 -18.40 1.49
N ASN A 13 -18.37 -18.68 2.14
CA ASN A 13 -19.65 -18.04 1.84
C ASN A 13 -19.61 -16.55 2.19
N ASN A 14 -19.07 -16.17 3.34
CA ASN A 14 -18.94 -14.78 3.76
C ASN A 14 -18.04 -14.00 2.81
N ASN A 15 -16.90 -14.57 2.40
CA ASN A 15 -16.02 -13.95 1.42
C ASN A 15 -16.67 -13.83 0.03
N ALA A 16 -17.42 -14.84 -0.42
CA ALA A 16 -18.13 -14.80 -1.69
C ALA A 16 -19.27 -13.76 -1.71
N VAL A 17 -20.01 -13.63 -0.63
CA VAL A 17 -21.05 -12.60 -0.46
C VAL A 17 -20.40 -11.22 -0.47
N TYR A 18 -19.31 -11.05 0.26
CA TYR A 18 -18.55 -9.80 0.33
C TYR A 18 -18.00 -9.35 -1.05
N ILE A 19 -17.37 -10.27 -1.78
CA ILE A 19 -16.86 -9.99 -3.14
C ILE A 19 -18.00 -9.58 -4.08
N ARG A 20 -19.13 -10.27 -4.02
CA ARG A 20 -20.31 -9.92 -4.83
C ARG A 20 -20.86 -8.56 -4.47
N TYR A 21 -20.97 -8.25 -3.19
CA TYR A 21 -21.45 -6.95 -2.72
C TYR A 21 -20.53 -5.81 -3.15
N SER A 22 -19.21 -5.95 -2.96
CA SER A 22 -18.22 -4.96 -3.42
C SER A 22 -18.25 -4.75 -4.93
N ALA A 23 -18.32 -5.83 -5.70
CA ALA A 23 -18.39 -5.76 -7.15
C ALA A 23 -19.70 -5.10 -7.62
N GLN A 24 -20.84 -5.43 -7.02
CA GLN A 24 -22.12 -4.80 -7.32
C GLN A 24 -22.11 -3.32 -6.99
N LYS A 25 -21.59 -2.94 -5.83
CA LYS A 25 -21.50 -1.55 -5.40
C LYS A 25 -20.62 -0.70 -6.32
N SER A 26 -19.47 -1.25 -6.73
CA SER A 26 -18.56 -0.60 -7.68
C SER A 26 -19.23 -0.46 -9.06
N PHE A 27 -19.97 -1.47 -9.50
CA PHE A 27 -20.73 -1.43 -10.75
C PHE A 27 -21.83 -0.35 -10.70
N ASP A 28 -22.64 -0.34 -9.63
CA ASP A 28 -23.71 0.62 -9.45
C ASP A 28 -23.19 2.06 -9.39
N ALA A 29 -22.06 2.29 -8.69
CA ALA A 29 -21.39 3.58 -8.63
C ALA A 29 -20.93 4.06 -10.02
N SER A 30 -20.30 3.16 -10.77
CA SER A 30 -19.82 3.46 -12.12
C SER A 30 -20.99 3.73 -13.07
N LEU A 31 -22.05 2.93 -12.99
CA LEU A 31 -23.24 3.08 -13.84
C LEU A 31 -23.92 4.42 -13.61
N GLU A 32 -24.13 4.83 -12.35
CA GLU A 32 -24.77 6.10 -11.99
C GLU A 32 -23.93 7.30 -12.46
N ALA A 33 -22.61 7.28 -12.23
CA ALA A 33 -21.72 8.33 -12.68
C ALA A 33 -21.62 8.45 -14.22
N VAL A 34 -21.47 7.31 -14.91
CA VAL A 34 -21.39 7.28 -16.39
C VAL A 34 -22.71 7.70 -17.01
N HIS A 35 -23.84 7.26 -16.47
CA HIS A 35 -25.16 7.68 -16.95
C HIS A 35 -25.32 9.20 -16.88
N GLY A 36 -24.98 9.83 -15.74
CA GLY A 36 -25.07 11.27 -15.57
C GLY A 36 -24.17 12.04 -16.54
N LEU A 37 -22.94 11.55 -16.81
CA LEU A 37 -22.04 12.12 -17.80
C LEU A 37 -22.61 12.01 -19.24
N LEU A 38 -23.11 10.85 -19.61
CA LEU A 38 -23.63 10.60 -20.97
C LEU A 38 -24.92 11.35 -21.26
N THR A 39 -25.75 11.57 -20.25
CA THR A 39 -26.99 12.34 -20.37
C THR A 39 -26.80 13.87 -20.28
N GLY A 40 -25.58 14.29 -19.86
CA GLY A 40 -25.31 15.71 -19.59
C GLY A 40 -25.97 16.22 -18.31
N GLU A 41 -26.49 15.36 -17.46
CA GLU A 41 -27.06 15.68 -16.14
C GLU A 41 -25.99 16.00 -15.11
N MET A 42 -24.77 15.54 -15.34
CA MET A 42 -23.58 15.71 -14.47
C MET A 42 -22.38 16.19 -15.29
N ASP A 43 -21.60 17.08 -14.73
CA ASP A 43 -20.22 17.31 -15.18
C ASP A 43 -19.25 16.27 -14.59
N GLU A 44 -17.98 16.33 -14.98
CA GLU A 44 -16.95 15.39 -14.53
C GLU A 44 -16.77 15.37 -13.00
N THR A 45 -16.85 16.56 -12.37
CA THR A 45 -16.71 16.68 -10.90
C THR A 45 -17.90 16.05 -10.20
N GLN A 46 -19.11 16.32 -10.67
CA GLN A 46 -20.34 15.75 -10.12
C GLN A 46 -20.40 14.24 -10.30
N ALA A 47 -19.96 13.73 -11.45
CA ALA A 47 -19.88 12.29 -11.70
C ALA A 47 -18.87 11.60 -10.77
N TYR A 48 -17.72 12.23 -10.55
CA TYR A 48 -16.71 11.72 -9.60
C TYR A 48 -17.25 11.73 -8.16
N ASP A 49 -17.89 12.79 -7.74
CA ASP A 49 -18.52 12.90 -6.41
C ASP A 49 -19.65 11.88 -6.23
N THR A 50 -20.41 11.61 -7.28
CA THR A 50 -21.46 10.58 -7.29
C THR A 50 -20.86 9.21 -7.14
N PHE A 51 -19.84 8.85 -7.94
CA PHE A 51 -19.11 7.59 -7.82
C PHE A 51 -18.56 7.42 -6.39
N ARG A 52 -17.89 8.44 -5.88
CA ARG A 52 -17.33 8.46 -4.53
C ARG A 52 -18.39 8.28 -3.45
N SER A 53 -19.52 8.98 -3.58
CA SER A 53 -20.66 8.86 -2.66
C SER A 53 -21.21 7.43 -2.60
N VAL A 54 -21.40 6.80 -3.76
CA VAL A 54 -21.89 5.40 -3.83
C VAL A 54 -20.87 4.44 -3.24
N MET A 55 -19.59 4.61 -3.57
CA MET A 55 -18.52 3.78 -3.00
C MET A 55 -18.39 3.94 -1.49
N ASN A 56 -18.76 5.10 -0.94
CA ASN A 56 -18.73 5.37 0.50
C ASN A 56 -20.02 5.00 1.23
N ARG A 57 -21.08 4.59 0.52
CA ARG A 57 -22.31 4.12 1.19
C ARG A 57 -21.98 2.92 2.07
N LYS A 58 -22.40 3.01 3.33
CA LYS A 58 -22.21 1.92 4.29
C LYS A 58 -23.16 0.76 3.96
N ASP A 59 -22.69 -0.45 4.20
CA ASP A 59 -23.62 -1.54 4.46
C ASP A 59 -24.41 -1.19 5.74
N PRO A 60 -25.75 -1.24 5.72
CA PRO A 60 -26.55 -0.92 6.90
C PRO A 60 -26.21 -1.73 8.15
N GLU A 61 -25.62 -2.91 7.95
CA GLU A 61 -25.20 -3.81 9.04
C GLU A 61 -23.74 -3.55 9.49
N GLU A 62 -22.95 -2.82 8.70
CA GLU A 62 -21.54 -2.63 8.97
C GLU A 62 -21.27 -1.30 9.70
N LYS A 63 -20.61 -1.38 10.86
CA LYS A 63 -20.25 -0.20 11.65
C LYS A 63 -19.03 0.50 11.05
N ALA A 64 -19.01 1.83 11.13
CA ALA A 64 -17.82 2.59 10.84
C ALA A 64 -16.70 2.20 11.81
N MET A 65 -15.50 1.96 11.27
CA MET A 65 -14.28 1.71 12.03
C MET A 65 -13.54 3.02 12.30
N VAL A 66 -13.43 3.85 11.28
CA VAL A 66 -12.71 5.12 11.30
C VAL A 66 -13.46 6.16 10.46
N ASN A 67 -13.27 7.43 10.80
CA ASN A 67 -13.75 8.55 9.98
C ASN A 67 -12.53 9.31 9.45
N PHE A 68 -12.17 9.10 8.20
CA PHE A 68 -11.02 9.78 7.58
C PHE A 68 -11.29 11.27 7.43
N GLU A 69 -10.37 12.08 7.92
CA GLU A 69 -10.44 13.56 7.78
C GLU A 69 -9.91 14.02 6.43
N ASN A 70 -9.01 13.27 5.84
CA ASN A 70 -8.35 13.56 4.57
C ASN A 70 -8.69 12.50 3.52
N GLU A 71 -8.44 12.85 2.27
CA GLU A 71 -8.54 11.98 1.12
C GLU A 71 -7.19 11.84 0.46
N TYR A 72 -6.80 10.60 0.17
CA TYR A 72 -5.57 10.27 -0.52
C TYR A 72 -5.87 9.32 -1.67
N SER A 73 -5.35 9.63 -2.84
CA SER A 73 -5.58 8.82 -4.04
C SER A 73 -4.55 7.68 -4.19
N ILE A 74 -4.98 6.64 -4.87
CA ILE A 74 -4.12 5.69 -5.52
C ILE A 74 -4.47 5.66 -7.01
N SER A 75 -3.49 5.91 -7.86
CA SER A 75 -3.65 5.88 -9.30
C SER A 75 -2.41 5.26 -9.92
N LEU A 76 -2.63 4.36 -10.86
CA LEU A 76 -1.54 3.75 -11.61
C LEU A 76 -0.93 4.70 -12.67
N ASN A 77 -1.56 5.83 -12.93
CA ASN A 77 -1.22 6.73 -14.02
C ASN A 77 -0.73 8.12 -13.57
N ASP A 78 -0.56 8.34 -12.27
CA ASP A 78 -0.14 9.64 -11.74
C ASP A 78 0.80 9.45 -10.54
N ARG A 79 1.91 10.19 -10.52
CA ARG A 79 2.84 10.26 -9.39
C ARG A 79 2.15 10.65 -8.09
N ASN A 80 1.27 11.64 -8.16
CA ASN A 80 0.46 12.09 -7.04
C ASN A 80 -0.59 11.04 -6.61
N GLY A 81 -0.81 10.01 -7.44
CA GLY A 81 -1.73 8.91 -7.16
C GLY A 81 -1.22 7.86 -6.18
N ARG A 82 -0.13 8.12 -5.45
CA ARG A 82 0.46 7.18 -4.47
C ARG A 82 0.30 7.64 -3.02
N ASP A 83 -0.40 8.71 -2.79
CA ASP A 83 -0.54 9.30 -1.46
C ASP A 83 -1.22 8.35 -0.48
N ALA A 84 -2.21 7.58 -0.93
CA ALA A 84 -2.84 6.57 -0.09
C ALA A 84 -1.86 5.47 0.32
N ALA A 85 -1.04 4.98 -0.61
CA ALA A 85 -0.04 3.96 -0.34
C ALA A 85 1.04 4.46 0.63
N SER A 86 1.54 5.68 0.39
CA SER A 86 2.51 6.34 1.27
C SER A 86 1.94 6.54 2.67
N SER A 87 0.73 7.08 2.78
CA SER A 87 0.04 7.29 4.07
C SER A 87 -0.16 5.98 4.85
N ILE A 88 -0.59 4.91 4.18
CA ILE A 88 -0.78 3.59 4.78
C ILE A 88 0.55 3.03 5.30
N LEU A 89 1.59 3.03 4.44
CA LEU A 89 2.91 2.50 4.82
C LEU A 89 3.54 3.31 5.95
N THR A 90 3.41 4.65 5.91
CA THR A 90 3.90 5.54 6.97
C THR A 90 3.21 5.25 8.29
N THR A 91 1.89 5.11 8.29
CA THR A 91 1.13 4.76 9.50
C THR A 91 1.59 3.41 10.09
N ILE A 92 1.73 2.39 9.25
CA ILE A 92 2.18 1.06 9.70
C ILE A 92 3.62 1.12 10.23
N ARG A 93 4.52 1.87 9.57
CA ARG A 93 5.90 2.07 10.02
C ARG A 93 5.95 2.70 11.43
N GLU A 94 5.17 3.76 11.64
CA GLU A 94 5.13 4.48 12.91
C GLU A 94 4.55 3.63 14.03
N GLU A 95 3.46 2.90 13.77
CA GLU A 95 2.85 1.98 14.74
C GLU A 95 3.78 0.82 15.16
N ASN A 96 4.79 0.51 14.35
CA ASN A 96 5.78 -0.53 14.65
C ASN A 96 7.15 0.03 15.08
N ASP A 97 7.25 1.31 15.40
CA ASP A 97 8.48 2.00 15.84
C ASP A 97 9.67 1.78 14.88
N ALA A 98 9.40 1.57 13.59
CA ALA A 98 10.44 1.45 12.58
C ALA A 98 10.87 2.83 12.07
N GLN A 99 12.17 2.98 11.79
CA GLN A 99 12.71 4.22 11.21
C GLN A 99 12.40 4.32 9.72
N LEU A 100 12.43 3.17 9.02
CA LEU A 100 12.23 3.07 7.57
C LEU A 100 11.21 1.99 7.27
N ALA A 101 10.56 2.08 6.11
CA ALA A 101 9.77 1.00 5.55
C ALA A 101 9.90 0.96 4.02
N LEU A 102 9.78 -0.24 3.44
CA LEU A 102 9.79 -0.47 2.00
C LEU A 102 8.81 -1.58 1.63
N ALA A 103 7.92 -1.30 0.68
CA ALA A 103 6.93 -2.27 0.20
C ALA A 103 6.68 -2.14 -1.30
N PRO A 104 6.36 -3.23 -2.02
CA PRO A 104 5.89 -3.16 -3.39
C PRO A 104 4.62 -2.31 -3.53
N TYR A 105 4.53 -1.51 -4.59
CA TYR A 105 3.36 -0.65 -4.86
C TYR A 105 2.06 -1.45 -5.00
N TYR A 106 2.11 -2.62 -5.60
CA TYR A 106 0.92 -3.46 -5.90
C TYR A 106 0.28 -4.08 -4.65
N TYR A 107 0.86 -3.88 -3.47
CA TYR A 107 0.21 -4.25 -2.21
C TYR A 107 -0.81 -3.22 -1.74
N PHE A 108 -0.89 -2.06 -2.38
CA PHE A 108 -1.85 -1.02 -2.09
C PHE A 108 -2.88 -0.96 -3.21
N THR A 109 -4.14 -1.15 -2.88
CA THR A 109 -5.18 -1.55 -3.86
C THR A 109 -6.33 -0.57 -3.99
N SER A 110 -6.47 0.40 -3.09
CA SER A 110 -7.59 1.35 -3.12
C SER A 110 -7.22 2.68 -2.50
N SER A 111 -7.80 3.74 -3.07
CA SER A 111 -7.76 5.09 -2.51
C SER A 111 -8.46 5.16 -1.15
N MET A 112 -8.00 6.11 -0.35
CA MET A 112 -8.57 6.47 0.94
C MET A 112 -9.47 7.69 0.72
N TYR A 113 -10.76 7.55 0.97
CA TYR A 113 -11.74 8.63 0.77
C TYR A 113 -12.13 9.23 2.11
N LYS A 114 -12.26 10.56 2.15
CA LYS A 114 -12.75 11.29 3.32
C LYS A 114 -14.13 10.79 3.74
N GLY A 115 -14.34 10.67 5.06
CA GLY A 115 -15.60 10.25 5.66
C GLY A 115 -15.51 8.92 6.39
N GLU A 116 -16.66 8.42 6.80
CA GLU A 116 -16.75 7.17 7.55
C GLU A 116 -16.35 5.96 6.68
N CYS A 117 -15.46 5.15 7.21
CA CYS A 117 -14.95 3.96 6.55
C CYS A 117 -15.16 2.73 7.44
N THR A 118 -15.68 1.66 6.86
CA THR A 118 -15.96 0.42 7.55
C THR A 118 -14.73 -0.50 7.57
N ASN A 119 -14.75 -1.54 8.43
CA ASN A 119 -13.66 -2.50 8.52
C ASN A 119 -13.36 -3.17 7.16
N SER A 120 -14.38 -3.56 6.43
CA SER A 120 -14.22 -4.19 5.13
C SER A 120 -13.54 -3.26 4.12
N ARG A 121 -13.88 -1.98 4.12
CA ARG A 121 -13.23 -0.99 3.24
C ARG A 121 -11.79 -0.70 3.63
N VAL A 122 -11.51 -0.56 4.94
CA VAL A 122 -10.13 -0.45 5.43
C VAL A 122 -9.29 -1.63 4.94
N GLY A 123 -9.83 -2.84 5.09
CA GLY A 123 -9.16 -4.07 4.62
C GLY A 123 -9.03 -4.19 3.09
N MET A 124 -9.75 -3.40 2.30
CA MET A 124 -9.61 -3.37 0.83
C MET A 124 -8.50 -2.44 0.34
N MET A 125 -7.93 -1.62 1.20
CA MET A 125 -6.89 -0.67 0.81
C MET A 125 -5.52 -1.33 0.64
N THR A 126 -5.39 -2.55 1.13
CA THR A 126 -4.16 -3.35 1.03
C THR A 126 -4.46 -4.75 0.53
N ALA A 127 -3.53 -5.34 -0.19
CA ALA A 127 -3.65 -6.71 -0.68
C ALA A 127 -3.70 -7.71 0.49
N LYS A 128 -4.59 -8.69 0.36
CA LYS A 128 -4.73 -9.83 1.29
C LYS A 128 -4.01 -11.04 0.71
N SER A 129 -2.69 -10.99 0.64
CA SER A 129 -1.86 -12.08 0.15
C SER A 129 -0.98 -12.61 1.28
N SER A 130 -0.62 -13.88 1.21
CA SER A 130 0.39 -14.48 2.09
C SER A 130 1.76 -13.78 2.00
N ASP A 131 2.02 -13.08 0.88
CA ASP A 131 3.28 -12.42 0.59
C ASP A 131 3.38 -11.01 1.25
N THR A 132 2.33 -10.59 1.96
CA THR A 132 2.30 -9.30 2.67
C THR A 132 2.66 -9.41 4.15
N VAL A 133 3.26 -10.54 4.58
CA VAL A 133 3.79 -10.70 5.94
C VAL A 133 4.84 -9.63 6.21
N LEU A 134 4.81 -9.08 7.42
CA LEU A 134 5.73 -8.04 7.83
C LEU A 134 6.94 -8.61 8.57
N TYR A 135 8.09 -8.04 8.27
CA TYR A 135 9.38 -8.37 8.85
C TYR A 135 10.07 -7.12 9.36
N PHE A 136 10.79 -7.27 10.44
CA PHE A 136 11.61 -6.23 11.03
C PHE A 136 13.09 -6.61 10.94
N ALA A 137 13.92 -5.67 10.52
CA ALA A 137 15.36 -5.86 10.46
C ALA A 137 16.10 -4.62 10.97
N LYS A 138 17.33 -4.83 11.48
CA LYS A 138 18.28 -3.76 11.76
C LYS A 138 19.45 -3.91 10.80
N ILE A 139 19.65 -2.92 9.95
CA ILE A 139 20.67 -2.91 8.91
C ILE A 139 21.33 -1.55 8.80
N ASN A 140 22.58 -1.51 8.36
CA ASN A 140 23.26 -0.23 8.15
C ASN A 140 22.81 0.46 6.85
N GLY A 141 23.07 1.74 6.73
CA GLY A 141 22.61 2.53 5.59
C GLY A 141 23.18 2.08 4.25
N LYS A 142 24.36 1.42 4.24
CA LYS A 142 24.88 0.77 3.04
C LYS A 142 23.97 -0.36 2.58
N GLN A 143 23.52 -1.20 3.51
CA GLN A 143 22.60 -2.30 3.21
C GLN A 143 21.20 -1.82 2.82
N VAL A 144 20.73 -0.70 3.38
CA VAL A 144 19.48 -0.06 2.93
C VAL A 144 19.62 0.40 1.48
N TYR A 145 20.75 1.05 1.13
CA TYR A 145 21.02 1.49 -0.24
C TYR A 145 21.06 0.30 -1.20
N GLU A 146 21.82 -0.76 -0.87
CA GLU A 146 21.92 -1.98 -1.65
C GLU A 146 20.55 -2.70 -1.78
N LEU A 147 19.71 -2.67 -0.76
CA LEU A 147 18.37 -3.23 -0.80
C LEU A 147 17.51 -2.52 -1.85
N VAL A 148 17.47 -1.19 -1.83
CA VAL A 148 16.68 -0.42 -2.81
C VAL A 148 17.25 -0.59 -4.21
N GLU A 149 18.58 -0.51 -4.38
CA GLU A 149 19.25 -0.70 -5.66
C GLU A 149 18.94 -2.07 -6.27
N ASN A 150 19.08 -3.15 -5.47
CA ASN A 150 18.78 -4.50 -5.94
C ASN A 150 17.28 -4.71 -6.18
N TYR A 151 16.39 -4.10 -5.37
CA TYR A 151 14.95 -4.15 -5.65
C TYR A 151 14.62 -3.57 -7.03
N LEU A 152 15.22 -2.44 -7.38
CA LEU A 152 15.03 -1.81 -8.69
C LEU A 152 15.62 -2.64 -9.84
N ALA A 153 16.75 -3.31 -9.60
CA ALA A 153 17.42 -4.16 -10.58
C ALA A 153 16.75 -5.54 -10.78
N GLU A 154 16.22 -6.14 -9.70
CA GLU A 154 15.53 -7.45 -9.76
C GLU A 154 14.15 -7.39 -10.41
N ALA A 155 13.66 -6.19 -10.64
CA ALA A 155 12.45 -5.96 -11.38
C ALA A 155 12.40 -6.68 -12.74
N ASP A 156 13.55 -7.07 -13.26
CA ASP A 156 13.70 -7.71 -14.55
C ASP A 156 13.30 -9.21 -14.55
N GLU A 157 13.26 -9.91 -13.40
CA GLU A 157 12.94 -11.36 -13.40
C GLU A 157 11.55 -11.71 -12.83
N ASN A 158 11.02 -10.92 -11.89
CA ASN A 158 9.75 -11.24 -11.21
C ASN A 158 8.79 -10.05 -11.02
N PHE A 159 9.25 -8.82 -11.13
CA PHE A 159 8.48 -7.60 -10.97
C PHE A 159 8.94 -6.59 -12.00
N TYR A 160 8.06 -6.21 -12.90
CA TYR A 160 8.40 -5.29 -13.97
C TYR A 160 8.37 -3.85 -13.46
N VAL A 161 9.48 -3.34 -12.90
CA VAL A 161 9.66 -1.89 -12.73
C VAL A 161 10.09 -1.30 -14.07
N THR A 162 9.23 -1.41 -15.06
CA THR A 162 9.45 -0.86 -16.39
C THR A 162 8.95 0.58 -16.52
N ASN A 163 8.17 1.02 -15.56
CA ASN A 163 7.61 2.37 -15.51
C ASN A 163 7.58 2.92 -14.08
N GLU A 164 7.50 4.24 -13.94
CA GLU A 164 7.52 4.91 -12.62
C GLU A 164 6.36 4.52 -11.69
N TYR A 165 5.29 3.91 -12.23
CA TYR A 165 4.14 3.46 -11.44
C TYR A 165 4.43 2.18 -10.65
N GLU A 166 5.47 1.45 -11.02
CA GLU A 166 5.88 0.18 -10.41
C GLU A 166 6.97 0.37 -9.35
N LEU A 167 7.50 1.58 -9.21
CA LEU A 167 8.48 1.90 -8.18
C LEU A 167 7.92 1.58 -6.77
N PRO A 168 8.74 1.06 -5.86
CA PRO A 168 8.30 0.70 -4.53
C PRO A 168 7.82 1.92 -3.74
N ILE A 169 6.96 1.67 -2.76
CA ILE A 169 6.57 2.66 -1.76
C ILE A 169 7.59 2.62 -0.64
N ALA A 170 8.11 3.77 -0.25
CA ALA A 170 8.99 3.91 0.90
C ALA A 170 8.39 4.84 1.95
N SER A 171 8.84 4.71 3.18
CA SER A 171 8.52 5.63 4.27
C SER A 171 9.72 5.80 5.20
N GLY A 172 9.91 7.01 5.72
CA GLY A 172 11.07 7.41 6.52
C GLY A 172 12.34 7.66 5.69
N MET A 173 12.26 7.47 4.37
CA MET A 173 13.36 7.74 3.42
C MET A 173 12.82 8.23 2.08
N LYS A 174 13.64 9.00 1.35
CA LYS A 174 13.33 9.43 -0.02
C LYS A 174 14.36 8.84 -0.98
N MET A 175 13.85 8.20 -2.04
CA MET A 175 14.63 7.64 -3.13
C MET A 175 14.77 8.67 -4.25
N ILE A 176 15.98 8.90 -4.74
CA ILE A 176 16.25 9.66 -5.96
C ILE A 176 16.66 8.66 -7.03
N VAL A 177 15.82 8.52 -8.05
CA VAL A 177 16.02 7.55 -9.13
C VAL A 177 16.12 8.23 -10.48
N SER A 178 16.85 7.65 -11.42
CA SER A 178 16.81 8.07 -12.83
C SER A 178 16.17 6.99 -13.68
N GLN A 179 15.42 7.41 -14.68
CA GLN A 179 14.88 6.53 -15.69
C GLN A 179 15.96 6.20 -16.73
N GLU A 180 16.11 4.93 -17.04
CA GLU A 180 17.02 4.40 -18.05
C GLU A 180 16.24 3.63 -19.13
N GLU A 181 16.89 3.23 -20.21
CA GLU A 181 16.21 2.49 -21.30
C GLU A 181 15.58 1.17 -20.82
N SER A 182 16.16 0.52 -19.81
CA SER A 182 15.73 -0.78 -19.28
C SER A 182 15.10 -0.74 -17.89
N GLY A 183 14.75 0.44 -17.35
CA GLY A 183 14.14 0.53 -16.03
C GLY A 183 14.60 1.74 -15.23
N PHE A 184 14.89 1.55 -13.96
CA PHE A 184 15.29 2.62 -13.05
C PHE A 184 16.59 2.27 -12.31
N SER A 185 17.43 3.27 -12.10
CA SER A 185 18.62 3.15 -11.26
C SER A 185 18.53 4.10 -10.05
N LEU A 186 18.98 3.63 -8.89
CA LEU A 186 19.08 4.45 -7.70
C LEU A 186 20.28 5.41 -7.81
N LYS A 187 20.03 6.72 -7.74
CA LYS A 187 21.08 7.74 -7.73
C LYS A 187 21.47 8.11 -6.31
N ASP A 188 20.49 8.32 -5.46
CA ASP A 188 20.74 8.65 -4.06
C ASP A 188 19.57 8.19 -3.17
N LEU A 189 19.84 8.16 -1.87
CA LEU A 189 18.86 7.84 -0.83
C LEU A 189 19.04 8.81 0.32
N THR A 190 17.97 9.48 0.72
CA THR A 190 18.00 10.43 1.83
C THR A 190 17.11 9.99 2.98
N VAL A 191 17.50 10.35 4.20
CA VAL A 191 16.74 10.16 5.44
C VAL A 191 16.78 11.48 6.20
N ASN A 192 15.61 12.05 6.52
CA ASN A 192 15.47 13.39 7.09
C ASN A 192 16.21 14.45 6.26
N ASP A 193 15.99 14.48 4.96
CA ASP A 193 16.58 15.40 3.98
C ASP A 193 18.12 15.39 3.91
N LYS A 194 18.74 14.36 4.43
CA LYS A 194 20.20 14.16 4.37
C LYS A 194 20.50 12.84 3.70
N LYS A 195 21.59 12.83 2.94
CA LYS A 195 22.13 11.61 2.37
C LYS A 195 22.24 10.53 3.44
N ILE A 196 21.80 9.32 3.12
CA ILE A 196 21.84 8.22 4.08
C ILE A 196 23.26 7.97 4.60
N ASP A 197 23.40 7.91 5.91
CA ASP A 197 24.68 7.57 6.54
C ASP A 197 24.89 6.05 6.41
N LYS A 198 25.86 5.66 5.59
CA LYS A 198 26.12 4.25 5.24
C LYS A 198 26.55 3.39 6.43
N GLU A 199 27.13 4.00 7.46
CA GLU A 199 27.64 3.28 8.64
C GLU A 199 26.59 3.23 9.78
N LYS A 200 25.61 4.12 9.76
CA LYS A 200 24.56 4.17 10.76
C LYS A 200 23.60 3.00 10.60
N GLU A 201 23.22 2.39 11.72
CA GLU A 201 22.16 1.38 11.77
C GLU A 201 20.75 2.01 11.72
N TYR A 202 19.87 1.40 10.97
CA TYR A 202 18.47 1.76 10.81
C TYR A 202 17.59 0.53 11.06
N SER A 203 16.49 0.74 11.77
CA SER A 203 15.40 -0.24 11.82
C SER A 203 14.52 -0.07 10.58
N ILE A 204 14.22 -1.18 9.91
CA ILE A 204 13.43 -1.17 8.68
C ILE A 204 12.32 -2.22 8.74
N LEU A 205 11.12 -1.81 8.33
CA LEU A 205 9.97 -2.67 8.13
C LEU A 205 9.90 -3.10 6.67
N LEU A 206 9.77 -4.39 6.43
CA LEU A 206 9.80 -5.02 5.12
C LEU A 206 8.59 -5.93 4.93
N THR A 207 8.19 -6.14 3.69
CA THR A 207 7.27 -7.21 3.30
C THR A 207 8.06 -8.44 2.83
N ASP A 208 7.41 -9.56 2.59
CA ASP A 208 8.06 -10.80 2.16
C ASP A 208 8.95 -10.61 0.92
N THR A 209 8.45 -9.88 -0.08
CA THR A 209 9.21 -9.56 -1.30
C THR A 209 10.48 -8.78 -0.99
N THR A 210 10.39 -7.68 -0.26
CA THR A 210 11.55 -6.83 0.06
C THR A 210 12.51 -7.52 1.03
N MET A 211 12.01 -8.34 1.95
CA MET A 211 12.79 -9.21 2.81
C MET A 211 13.59 -10.24 1.99
N SER A 212 12.98 -10.83 0.97
CA SER A 212 13.65 -11.80 0.09
C SER A 212 14.83 -11.16 -0.67
N VAL A 213 14.68 -9.92 -1.15
CA VAL A 213 15.79 -9.15 -1.73
C VAL A 213 16.90 -8.93 -0.70
N LEU A 214 16.56 -8.49 0.52
CA LEU A 214 17.55 -8.30 1.58
C LEU A 214 18.31 -9.60 1.90
N LYS A 215 17.63 -10.74 1.93
CA LYS A 215 18.28 -12.04 2.17
C LYS A 215 19.25 -12.46 1.07
N LYS A 216 19.00 -12.09 -0.17
CA LYS A 216 19.93 -12.35 -1.29
C LYS A 216 21.23 -11.57 -1.13
N ILE A 217 21.17 -10.29 -0.78
CA ILE A 217 22.36 -9.44 -0.59
C ILE A 217 23.05 -9.68 0.75
N ASN A 218 22.30 -10.03 1.79
CA ASN A 218 22.85 -10.35 3.11
C ASN A 218 22.19 -11.59 3.73
N PRO A 219 22.62 -12.81 3.36
CA PRO A 219 22.02 -14.05 3.86
C PRO A 219 22.11 -14.25 5.38
N LYS A 220 23.04 -13.53 6.05
CA LYS A 220 23.25 -13.60 7.50
C LYS A 220 22.50 -12.51 8.27
N CYS A 221 21.75 -11.65 7.59
CA CYS A 221 20.98 -10.62 8.24
C CYS A 221 19.95 -11.24 9.21
N GLU A 222 19.94 -10.76 10.43
CA GLU A 222 18.92 -11.12 11.39
C GLU A 222 17.62 -10.37 11.01
N ILE A 223 16.59 -11.16 10.72
CA ILE A 223 15.27 -10.67 10.32
C ILE A 223 14.26 -11.33 11.24
N GLU A 224 13.48 -10.50 11.91
CA GLU A 224 12.38 -10.94 12.76
C GLU A 224 11.08 -10.86 11.98
N GLN A 225 10.36 -11.98 11.86
CA GLN A 225 9.00 -11.97 11.36
C GLN A 225 8.07 -11.44 12.45
N LEU A 226 7.29 -10.42 12.15
CA LEU A 226 6.23 -9.98 13.04
C LEU A 226 5.13 -11.05 13.08
N LYS A 227 4.96 -11.67 14.24
CA LYS A 227 4.10 -12.84 14.40
C LYS A 227 2.67 -12.54 13.94
N ASP A 228 2.18 -13.36 13.00
CA ASP A 228 0.82 -13.31 12.47
C ASP A 228 0.41 -11.92 11.91
N THR A 229 1.40 -11.08 11.56
CA THR A 229 1.17 -9.72 11.10
C THR A 229 1.42 -9.59 9.61
N THR A 230 0.39 -9.22 8.87
CA THR A 230 0.45 -8.86 7.46
C THR A 230 0.26 -7.34 7.31
N LEU A 231 0.59 -6.80 6.14
CA LEU A 231 0.33 -5.39 5.81
C LEU A 231 -1.14 -5.03 6.07
N SER A 232 -2.06 -5.91 5.64
CA SER A 232 -3.50 -5.70 5.82
C SER A 232 -3.92 -5.75 7.29
N SER A 233 -3.42 -6.71 8.08
CA SER A 233 -3.78 -6.80 9.50
C SER A 233 -3.20 -5.64 10.30
N ALA A 234 -1.97 -5.21 10.02
CA ALA A 234 -1.36 -4.04 10.66
C ALA A 234 -2.13 -2.76 10.35
N TRP A 235 -2.56 -2.59 9.08
CA TRP A 235 -3.38 -1.45 8.69
C TRP A 235 -4.74 -1.43 9.39
N ILE A 236 -5.46 -2.58 9.40
CA ILE A 236 -6.74 -2.71 10.10
C ILE A 236 -6.57 -2.43 11.60
N GLU A 237 -5.52 -2.94 12.22
CA GLU A 237 -5.23 -2.72 13.63
C GLU A 237 -4.99 -1.23 13.92
N ALA A 238 -4.16 -0.55 13.14
CA ALA A 238 -3.93 0.88 13.28
C ALA A 238 -5.24 1.67 13.21
N MET A 239 -6.07 1.39 12.21
CA MET A 239 -7.36 2.09 12.03
C MET A 239 -8.38 1.73 13.12
N SER A 240 -8.32 0.53 13.70
CA SER A 240 -9.22 0.12 14.78
C SER A 240 -9.02 0.91 16.09
N LYS A 241 -7.86 1.56 16.24
CA LYS A 241 -7.56 2.46 17.35
C LYS A 241 -8.25 3.82 17.22
N GLY A 242 -8.94 4.07 16.09
CA GLY A 242 -9.63 5.33 15.80
C GLY A 242 -8.68 6.50 15.49
N GLN A 243 -7.43 6.22 15.21
CA GLN A 243 -6.43 7.21 14.82
C GLN A 243 -6.62 7.63 13.35
N GLN A 244 -6.17 8.85 13.03
CA GLN A 244 -6.06 9.26 11.65
C GLN A 244 -4.80 8.67 11.04
N PRO A 245 -4.83 8.30 9.75
CA PRO A 245 -3.62 7.89 9.05
C PRO A 245 -2.60 9.04 9.02
N SER A 246 -1.33 8.68 9.04
CA SER A 246 -0.24 9.63 8.87
C SER A 246 -0.33 10.33 7.52
N ALA A 247 0.15 11.56 7.43
CA ALA A 247 0.25 12.24 6.15
C ALA A 247 1.17 11.47 5.18
N PRO A 248 0.90 11.48 3.87
CA PRO A 248 1.80 10.89 2.90
C PRO A 248 3.15 11.60 2.90
N GLU A 249 4.22 10.84 2.75
CA GLU A 249 5.58 11.35 2.65
C GLU A 249 5.98 11.52 1.17
N ASP A 250 6.80 12.53 0.86
CA ASP A 250 7.48 12.66 -0.43
C ASP A 250 8.69 11.70 -0.46
N TYR A 251 8.45 10.46 -0.85
CA TYR A 251 9.42 9.37 -0.75
C TYR A 251 10.16 9.06 -2.06
N ILE A 252 9.86 9.76 -3.14
CA ILE A 252 10.48 9.49 -4.45
C ILE A 252 10.64 10.73 -5.31
N GLU A 253 11.79 10.84 -5.94
CA GLU A 253 12.11 11.83 -6.97
C GLU A 253 12.69 11.11 -8.19
N VAL A 254 12.15 11.39 -9.37
CA VAL A 254 12.65 10.82 -10.63
C VAL A 254 13.37 11.92 -11.40
N GLU A 255 14.68 11.76 -11.56
CA GLU A 255 15.49 12.60 -12.41
C GLU A 255 15.32 12.16 -13.88
N GLN A 256 15.17 13.13 -14.77
CA GLN A 256 15.04 12.90 -16.22
C GLN A 256 16.41 12.91 -16.88
#